data_2e60899d80e4066f3d85fa69aaaa3e95
#
_entry.id   2e60899d80e4066f3d85fa69aaaa3e95
#
_cell.length_a   1.000
_cell.length_b   1.000
_cell.length_c   1.000
_cell.angle_alpha   90.00
_cell.angle_beta   90.00
_cell.angle_gamma   90.00
#
_symmetry.space_group_name_H-M   'P 1'
#
loop_
_entity.id
_entity.type
_entity.pdbx_description
1 polymer ?
#
loop_
_entity_poly.entity_id
_entity_poly.type
_entity_poly.pdbx_seq_one_letter_code
_entity_poly.pdbx_strand_id
1 'polypeptide(L)'
;MKNTVIINQIESQNREKSQFTYHKRTGYIGFISAMMFVMILESVGVSFLLFNWSPILHWLHLMICILIMIVLIVELRSVMKNPILIRNGQLDMRIGIRPRVILDIRNIKEVINGNINYENDKKNKEVLDLSLLTFDAPTFEIVLLEPIELKGSFGNGRGLITRIFVSVDDQNMFYQRIREEK
;
A
#
# COMPACT_ATOMS: atom_id res chain seq x y z
N MET A 1 -26.34 27.24 15.65
CA MET A 1 -25.31 26.36 16.27
C MET A 1 -25.61 24.84 16.16
N LYS A 2 -26.82 24.36 16.48
CA LYS A 2 -27.15 22.91 16.38
C LYS A 2 -27.01 22.32 14.96
N ASN A 3 -27.45 23.04 13.93
CA ASN A 3 -27.39 22.55 12.55
C ASN A 3 -25.96 22.39 12.02
N THR A 4 -25.04 23.27 12.42
CA THR A 4 -23.63 23.18 12.02
C THR A 4 -22.93 21.96 12.64
N VAL A 5 -23.29 21.61 13.88
CA VAL A 5 -22.75 20.41 14.55
C VAL A 5 -23.26 19.13 13.88
N ILE A 6 -24.53 19.07 13.49
CA ILE A 6 -25.13 17.91 12.81
C ILE A 6 -24.50 17.74 11.42
N ILE A 7 -24.33 18.84 10.66
CA ILE A 7 -23.70 18.80 9.34
C ILE A 7 -22.25 18.30 9.47
N ASN A 8 -21.48 18.81 10.41
CA ASN A 8 -20.10 18.36 10.65
C ASN A 8 -20.02 16.89 11.08
N GLN A 9 -20.98 16.39 11.85
CA GLN A 9 -21.06 14.99 12.21
C GLN A 9 -21.39 14.09 11.02
N ILE A 10 -22.33 14.49 10.17
CA ILE A 10 -22.69 13.75 8.95
C ILE A 10 -21.51 13.74 7.97
N GLU A 11 -20.82 14.86 7.78
CA GLU A 11 -19.63 14.92 6.94
C GLU A 11 -18.47 14.08 7.47
N SER A 12 -18.25 14.06 8.81
CA SER A 12 -17.21 13.21 9.40
C SER A 12 -17.53 11.71 9.26
N GLN A 13 -18.78 11.31 9.47
CA GLN A 13 -19.24 9.93 9.24
C GLN A 13 -19.14 9.52 7.77
N ASN A 14 -19.48 10.42 6.84
CA ASN A 14 -19.33 10.13 5.41
C ASN A 14 -17.85 10.05 4.98
N ARG A 15 -16.96 10.82 5.62
CA ARG A 15 -15.51 10.72 5.40
C ARG A 15 -14.96 9.40 5.93
N GLU A 16 -15.36 8.95 7.12
CA GLU A 16 -14.94 7.65 7.67
C GLU A 16 -15.40 6.48 6.81
N LYS A 17 -16.64 6.50 6.33
CA LYS A 17 -17.19 5.48 5.42
C LYS A 17 -16.54 5.45 4.02
N SER A 18 -15.75 6.47 3.69
CA SER A 18 -15.06 6.61 2.39
C SER A 18 -13.56 6.31 2.46
N GLN A 19 -13.01 6.00 3.64
CA GLN A 19 -11.59 5.76 3.87
C GLN A 19 -11.37 4.34 4.38
N PHE A 20 -10.52 3.60 3.67
CA PHE A 20 -10.22 2.21 4.00
C PHE A 20 -8.74 2.06 4.30
N THR A 21 -8.44 1.55 5.49
CA THR A 21 -7.08 1.16 5.87
C THR A 21 -6.76 -0.22 5.32
N TYR A 22 -5.46 -0.50 5.15
CA TYR A 22 -4.97 -1.73 4.53
C TYR A 22 -3.75 -2.33 5.23
N HIS A 23 -3.37 -1.77 6.37
CA HIS A 23 -2.15 -2.15 7.08
C HIS A 23 -2.38 -2.75 8.48
N LYS A 24 -3.61 -2.71 8.99
CA LYS A 24 -3.89 -3.15 10.38
C LYS A 24 -3.95 -4.68 10.50
N ARG A 25 -4.51 -5.37 9.51
CA ARG A 25 -4.66 -6.83 9.52
C ARG A 25 -3.46 -7.57 8.94
N THR A 26 -2.66 -6.94 8.10
CA THR A 26 -1.52 -7.57 7.41
C THR A 26 -0.29 -7.82 8.28
N GLY A 27 -0.28 -7.35 9.54
CA GLY A 27 0.92 -7.42 10.38
C GLY A 27 2.12 -6.60 9.87
N TYR A 28 1.91 -5.79 8.83
CA TYR A 28 2.96 -5.02 8.13
C TYR A 28 3.75 -4.12 9.08
N ILE A 29 3.06 -3.39 9.97
CA ILE A 29 3.71 -2.49 10.92
C ILE A 29 4.64 -3.27 11.84
N GLY A 30 4.17 -4.42 12.37
CA GLY A 30 4.97 -5.30 13.21
C GLY A 30 6.19 -5.83 12.47
N PHE A 31 6.01 -6.29 11.22
CA PHE A 31 7.08 -6.80 10.38
C PHE A 31 8.15 -5.73 10.11
N ILE A 32 7.77 -4.52 9.67
CA ILE A 32 8.73 -3.44 9.42
C ILE A 32 9.44 -3.00 10.71
N SER A 33 8.71 -2.92 11.83
CA SER A 33 9.30 -2.58 13.13
C SER A 33 10.32 -3.61 13.59
N ALA A 34 10.01 -4.90 13.45
CA ALA A 34 10.95 -5.99 13.74
C ALA A 34 12.18 -5.94 12.83
N MET A 35 11.98 -5.67 11.53
CA MET A 35 13.08 -5.55 10.58
C MET A 35 14.00 -4.36 10.92
N MET A 36 13.43 -3.21 11.30
CA MET A 36 14.21 -2.05 11.77
C MET A 36 15.01 -2.39 13.04
N PHE A 37 14.41 -3.11 13.98
CA PHE A 37 15.09 -3.53 15.19
C PHE A 37 16.27 -4.46 14.92
N VAL A 38 16.07 -5.48 14.05
CA VAL A 38 17.16 -6.39 13.64
C VAL A 38 18.28 -5.62 12.94
N MET A 39 17.95 -4.68 12.05
CA MET A 39 18.96 -3.84 11.39
C MET A 39 19.80 -3.01 12.38
N ILE A 40 19.18 -2.49 13.45
CA ILE A 40 19.94 -1.78 14.49
C ILE A 40 20.92 -2.71 15.20
N LEU A 41 20.47 -3.92 15.59
CA LEU A 41 21.33 -4.91 16.23
C LEU A 41 22.49 -5.34 15.33
N GLU A 42 22.19 -5.67 14.06
CA GLU A 42 23.21 -6.03 13.07
C GLU A 42 24.19 -4.89 12.82
N SER A 43 23.71 -3.66 12.72
CA SER A 43 24.54 -2.48 12.50
C SER A 43 25.57 -2.29 13.63
N VAL A 44 25.21 -2.53 14.89
CA VAL A 44 26.15 -2.46 16.02
C VAL A 44 27.23 -3.54 15.88
N GLY A 45 26.84 -4.80 15.63
CA GLY A 45 27.78 -5.92 15.52
C GLY A 45 28.76 -5.77 14.33
N VAL A 46 28.20 -5.48 13.15
CA VAL A 46 28.99 -5.28 11.93
C VAL A 46 29.87 -4.05 12.02
N SER A 47 29.39 -2.96 12.57
CA SER A 47 30.17 -1.75 12.81
C SER A 47 31.41 -2.01 13.67
N PHE A 48 31.28 -2.79 14.73
CA PHE A 48 32.40 -3.15 15.60
C PHE A 48 33.48 -3.93 14.83
N LEU A 49 33.06 -4.91 14.03
CA LEU A 49 33.99 -5.70 13.19
C LEU A 49 34.68 -4.81 12.15
N LEU A 50 33.92 -3.99 11.43
CA LEU A 50 34.43 -3.14 10.37
C LEU A 50 35.38 -2.05 10.90
N PHE A 51 35.11 -1.50 12.07
CA PHE A 51 35.96 -0.49 12.69
C PHE A 51 37.39 -0.99 12.95
N ASN A 52 37.48 -2.25 13.41
CA ASN A 52 38.78 -2.90 13.65
C ASN A 52 39.53 -3.29 12.36
N TRP A 53 38.79 -3.49 11.26
CA TRP A 53 39.39 -3.90 9.98
C TRP A 53 39.69 -2.68 9.10
N SER A 54 38.73 -1.78 8.89
CA SER A 54 38.88 -0.59 8.06
C SER A 54 37.91 0.51 8.52
N PRO A 55 38.40 1.64 9.06
CA PRO A 55 37.54 2.75 9.45
C PRO A 55 36.70 3.32 8.29
N ILE A 56 37.21 3.27 7.06
CA ILE A 56 36.48 3.76 5.87
C ILE A 56 35.24 2.89 5.61
N LEU A 57 35.38 1.56 5.68
CA LEU A 57 34.26 0.64 5.50
C LEU A 57 33.23 0.77 6.61
N HIS A 58 33.66 1.03 7.84
CA HIS A 58 32.76 1.30 8.96
C HIS A 58 31.85 2.52 8.68
N TRP A 59 32.42 3.66 8.29
CA TRP A 59 31.63 4.86 8.00
C TRP A 59 30.70 4.66 6.80
N LEU A 60 31.16 3.98 5.73
CA LEU A 60 30.34 3.67 4.58
C LEU A 60 29.15 2.77 4.97
N HIS A 61 29.38 1.75 5.77
CA HIS A 61 28.33 0.87 6.30
C HIS A 61 27.29 1.64 7.11
N LEU A 62 27.70 2.48 8.05
CA LEU A 62 26.80 3.29 8.85
C LEU A 62 25.94 4.22 7.99
N MET A 63 26.54 4.86 7.00
CA MET A 63 25.82 5.73 6.07
C MET A 63 24.72 4.96 5.32
N ILE A 64 25.02 3.76 4.83
CA ILE A 64 24.05 2.89 4.14
C ILE A 64 22.92 2.48 5.09
N CYS A 65 23.24 2.05 6.32
CA CYS A 65 22.24 1.68 7.31
C CYS A 65 21.29 2.82 7.64
N ILE A 66 21.82 4.04 7.82
CA ILE A 66 21.01 5.25 8.07
C ILE A 66 20.08 5.53 6.88
N LEU A 67 20.57 5.46 5.64
CA LEU A 67 19.76 5.69 4.45
C LEU A 67 18.61 4.67 4.35
N ILE A 68 18.90 3.39 4.56
CA ILE A 68 17.86 2.34 4.55
C ILE A 68 16.83 2.60 5.67
N MET A 69 17.28 2.95 6.88
CA MET A 69 16.39 3.27 7.99
C MET A 69 15.46 4.43 7.67
N ILE A 70 15.96 5.49 7.04
CA ILE A 70 15.15 6.64 6.60
C ILE A 70 14.08 6.17 5.59
N VAL A 71 14.45 5.35 4.61
CA VAL A 71 13.50 4.83 3.61
C VAL A 71 12.40 4.01 4.28
N LEU A 72 12.75 3.12 5.23
CA LEU A 72 11.76 2.32 5.96
C LEU A 72 10.81 3.20 6.80
N ILE A 73 11.31 4.24 7.44
CA ILE A 73 10.48 5.17 8.22
C ILE A 73 9.54 5.95 7.30
N VAL A 74 10.03 6.42 6.14
CA VAL A 74 9.21 7.14 5.16
C VAL A 74 8.13 6.23 4.60
N GLU A 75 8.47 4.99 4.25
CA GLU A 75 7.51 3.99 3.76
C GLU A 75 6.44 3.70 4.81
N LEU A 76 6.85 3.42 6.06
CA LEU A 76 5.92 3.15 7.17
C LEU A 76 4.94 4.32 7.39
N ARG A 77 5.47 5.55 7.41
CA ARG A 77 4.63 6.76 7.54
C ARG A 77 3.69 6.95 6.35
N SER A 78 4.17 6.64 5.15
CA SER A 78 3.36 6.75 3.92
C SER A 78 2.20 5.75 3.96
N VAL A 79 2.45 4.50 4.36
CA VAL A 79 1.42 3.46 4.52
C VAL A 79 0.36 3.87 5.56
N MET A 80 0.78 4.43 6.69
CA MET A 80 -0.13 4.83 7.77
C MET A 80 -0.99 6.06 7.42
N LYS A 81 -0.48 6.96 6.55
CA LYS A 81 -1.14 8.24 6.24
C LYS A 81 -2.02 8.21 5.00
N ASN A 82 -1.84 7.24 4.11
CA ASN A 82 -2.52 7.20 2.83
C ASN A 82 -3.56 6.05 2.81
N PRO A 83 -4.78 6.25 3.34
CA PRO A 83 -5.84 5.27 3.20
C PRO A 83 -6.31 5.18 1.74
N ILE A 84 -6.93 4.08 1.38
CA ILE A 84 -7.68 3.94 0.14
C ILE A 84 -8.94 4.78 0.26
N LEU A 85 -9.26 5.58 -0.76
CA LEU A 85 -10.41 6.49 -0.75
C LEU A 85 -11.40 6.12 -1.84
N ILE A 86 -12.68 6.09 -1.50
CA ILE A 86 -13.78 5.99 -2.48
C ILE A 86 -14.55 7.31 -2.42
N ARG A 87 -14.51 8.09 -3.51
CA ARG A 87 -15.20 9.39 -3.60
C ARG A 87 -15.66 9.67 -5.02
N ASN A 88 -16.90 10.15 -5.16
CA ASN A 88 -17.46 10.63 -6.44
C ASN A 88 -17.32 9.63 -7.58
N GLY A 89 -17.57 8.33 -7.32
CA GLY A 89 -17.43 7.28 -8.32
C GLY A 89 -15.97 6.93 -8.68
N GLN A 90 -14.99 7.40 -7.91
CA GLN A 90 -13.57 7.10 -8.12
C GLN A 90 -12.99 6.35 -6.93
N LEU A 91 -12.22 5.32 -7.23
CA LEU A 91 -11.39 4.57 -6.29
C LEU A 91 -9.95 5.08 -6.39
N ASP A 92 -9.48 5.72 -5.33
CA ASP A 92 -8.15 6.30 -5.23
C ASP A 92 -7.28 5.46 -4.30
N MET A 93 -6.28 4.82 -4.87
CA MET A 93 -5.38 3.90 -4.17
C MET A 93 -3.95 4.42 -4.23
N ARG A 94 -3.38 4.66 -3.06
CA ARG A 94 -1.95 4.97 -2.90
C ARG A 94 -1.38 4.12 -1.77
N ILE A 95 -0.60 3.12 -2.11
CA ILE A 95 -0.02 2.17 -1.17
C ILE A 95 1.45 2.51 -0.94
N GLY A 96 1.78 2.97 0.28
CA GLY A 96 3.14 3.37 0.64
C GLY A 96 3.70 4.48 -0.26
N ILE A 97 4.94 4.33 -0.69
CA ILE A 97 5.63 5.23 -1.64
C ILE A 97 5.33 4.91 -3.11
N ARG A 98 4.49 3.91 -3.39
CA ARG A 98 4.15 3.50 -4.76
C ARG A 98 3.35 4.57 -5.50
N PRO A 99 3.31 4.52 -6.85
CA PRO A 99 2.49 5.44 -7.65
C PRO A 99 1.01 5.38 -7.24
N ARG A 100 0.36 6.53 -7.26
CA ARG A 100 -1.08 6.65 -7.03
C ARG A 100 -1.84 6.11 -8.23
N VAL A 101 -2.88 5.34 -7.96
CA VAL A 101 -3.80 4.80 -8.97
C VAL A 101 -5.19 5.38 -8.70
N ILE A 102 -5.77 6.04 -9.70
CA ILE A 102 -7.15 6.54 -9.66
C ILE A 102 -7.93 5.75 -10.70
N LEU A 103 -8.97 5.07 -10.25
CA LEU A 103 -9.81 4.21 -11.06
C LEU A 103 -11.26 4.69 -10.99
N ASP A 104 -11.94 4.84 -12.14
CA ASP A 104 -13.40 5.03 -12.17
C ASP A 104 -14.07 3.71 -11.76
N ILE A 105 -14.97 3.76 -10.78
CA ILE A 105 -15.68 2.57 -10.29
C ILE A 105 -16.51 1.92 -11.40
N ARG A 106 -16.98 2.68 -12.39
CA ARG A 106 -17.69 2.15 -13.55
C ARG A 106 -16.81 1.29 -14.43
N ASN A 107 -15.49 1.46 -14.40
CA ASN A 107 -14.52 0.61 -15.09
C ASN A 107 -14.25 -0.72 -14.36
N ILE A 108 -14.81 -0.92 -13.17
CA ILE A 108 -14.71 -2.19 -12.45
C ILE A 108 -15.73 -3.18 -13.05
N LYS A 109 -15.25 -4.24 -13.67
CA LYS A 109 -16.08 -5.35 -14.14
C LYS A 109 -16.58 -6.18 -12.98
N GLU A 110 -15.65 -6.62 -12.14
CA GLU A 110 -15.90 -7.53 -11.03
C GLU A 110 -14.92 -7.30 -9.88
N VAL A 111 -15.36 -7.55 -8.66
CA VAL A 111 -14.52 -7.58 -7.46
C VAL A 111 -14.61 -8.98 -6.88
N ILE A 112 -13.52 -9.73 -6.97
CA ILE A 112 -13.42 -11.10 -6.48
C ILE A 112 -12.85 -11.05 -5.05
N ASN A 113 -13.52 -11.70 -4.11
CA ASN A 113 -13.08 -11.86 -2.73
C ASN A 113 -12.83 -13.35 -2.44
N GLY A 114 -11.70 -13.68 -1.85
CA GLY A 114 -11.35 -15.05 -1.47
C GLY A 114 -10.50 -15.74 -2.53
N ASN A 115 -10.96 -16.75 -3.20
CA ASN A 115 -10.19 -17.70 -4.01
C ASN A 115 -9.39 -17.06 -5.19
N ILE A 116 -8.39 -16.24 -4.83
CA ILE A 116 -7.54 -15.50 -5.77
C ILE A 116 -6.33 -16.36 -6.13
N ASN A 117 -6.05 -16.53 -7.42
CA ASN A 117 -4.90 -17.30 -7.90
C ASN A 117 -3.61 -16.44 -7.90
N TYR A 118 -3.31 -15.85 -6.73
CA TYR A 118 -2.27 -14.85 -6.55
C TYR A 118 -0.87 -15.34 -6.96
N GLU A 119 -0.50 -16.57 -6.57
CA GLU A 119 0.85 -17.10 -6.82
C GLU A 119 1.19 -17.21 -8.31
N ASN A 120 0.23 -17.56 -9.15
CA ASN A 120 0.41 -17.69 -10.59
C ASN A 120 0.37 -16.33 -11.29
N ASP A 121 -0.46 -15.42 -10.81
CA ASP A 121 -0.76 -14.16 -11.48
C ASP A 121 0.11 -12.98 -11.04
N LYS A 122 0.76 -13.04 -9.86
CA LYS A 122 1.58 -11.93 -9.33
C LYS A 122 2.75 -11.51 -10.24
N LYS A 123 3.21 -12.38 -11.12
CA LYS A 123 4.29 -12.11 -12.09
C LYS A 123 3.77 -11.61 -13.45
N ASN A 124 2.46 -11.61 -13.66
CA ASN A 124 1.87 -11.15 -14.92
C ASN A 124 2.00 -9.62 -15.03
N LYS A 125 2.49 -9.14 -16.17
CA LYS A 125 2.68 -7.71 -16.43
C LYS A 125 1.37 -6.92 -16.51
N GLU A 126 0.26 -7.59 -16.80
CA GLU A 126 -1.08 -7.01 -16.85
C GLU A 126 -1.75 -6.89 -15.47
N VAL A 127 -1.08 -7.39 -14.44
CA VAL A 127 -1.56 -7.36 -13.06
C VAL A 127 -0.81 -6.31 -12.26
N LEU A 128 -1.54 -5.42 -11.62
CA LEU A 128 -1.00 -4.49 -10.66
C LEU A 128 -1.15 -5.06 -9.26
N ASP A 129 -0.04 -5.45 -8.66
CA ASP A 129 -0.01 -5.90 -7.27
C ASP A 129 0.20 -4.71 -6.33
N LEU A 130 -0.82 -4.41 -5.54
CA LEU A 130 -0.83 -3.40 -4.49
C LEU A 130 -0.79 -4.01 -3.08
N SER A 131 -0.51 -5.32 -2.93
CA SER A 131 -0.31 -5.94 -1.62
C SER A 131 0.90 -5.35 -0.91
N LEU A 132 0.83 -5.18 0.42
CA LEU A 132 1.95 -4.64 1.21
C LEU A 132 3.11 -5.63 1.30
N LEU A 133 2.81 -6.89 1.49
CA LEU A 133 3.77 -7.98 1.63
C LEU A 133 3.55 -8.99 0.50
N THR A 134 4.61 -9.32 -0.20
CA THR A 134 4.55 -10.27 -1.35
C THR A 134 4.24 -11.71 -0.95
N PHE A 135 4.32 -12.03 0.33
CA PHE A 135 3.99 -13.34 0.89
C PHE A 135 2.59 -13.38 1.53
N ASP A 136 1.90 -12.24 1.59
CA ASP A 136 0.53 -12.14 2.09
C ASP A 136 -0.42 -12.02 0.91
N ALA A 137 -1.31 -13.00 0.73
CA ALA A 137 -2.24 -13.00 -0.38
C ALA A 137 -3.22 -11.81 -0.27
N PRO A 138 -3.47 -11.08 -1.37
CA PRO A 138 -4.42 -9.98 -1.38
C PRO A 138 -5.83 -10.46 -1.04
N THR A 139 -6.63 -9.58 -0.43
CA THR A 139 -8.01 -9.90 -0.08
C THR A 139 -8.96 -9.74 -1.24
N PHE A 140 -8.64 -8.85 -2.19
CA PHE A 140 -9.45 -8.57 -3.36
C PHE A 140 -8.64 -8.59 -4.65
N GLU A 141 -9.28 -9.14 -5.69
CA GLU A 141 -8.90 -8.95 -7.06
C GLU A 141 -9.96 -8.08 -7.76
N ILE A 142 -9.54 -6.94 -8.28
CA ILE A 142 -10.39 -6.03 -9.04
C ILE A 142 -10.10 -6.26 -10.53
N VAL A 143 -11.09 -6.77 -11.26
CA VAL A 143 -11.02 -6.98 -12.70
C VAL A 143 -11.60 -5.76 -13.41
N LEU A 144 -10.89 -5.23 -14.40
CA LEU A 144 -11.29 -4.05 -15.14
C LEU A 144 -12.06 -4.39 -16.41
N LEU A 145 -12.97 -3.51 -16.83
CA LEU A 145 -13.65 -3.56 -18.12
C LEU A 145 -12.71 -3.12 -19.24
N GLU A 146 -12.05 -1.99 -19.05
CA GLU A 146 -11.08 -1.43 -19.97
C GLU A 146 -9.71 -1.35 -19.28
N PRO A 147 -8.63 -1.78 -19.96
CA PRO A 147 -7.29 -1.69 -19.39
C PRO A 147 -6.90 -0.25 -19.10
N ILE A 148 -6.19 -0.04 -18.00
CA ILE A 148 -5.65 1.27 -17.64
C ILE A 148 -4.14 1.31 -17.89
N GLU A 149 -3.64 2.46 -18.34
CA GLU A 149 -2.22 2.71 -18.50
C GLU A 149 -1.66 3.36 -17.24
N LEU A 150 -0.69 2.71 -16.60
CA LEU A 150 0.03 3.29 -15.48
C LEU A 150 1.32 3.95 -15.97
N LYS A 151 1.41 5.24 -15.81
CA LYS A 151 2.68 5.97 -15.99
C LYS A 151 3.61 5.62 -14.85
N GLY A 152 4.68 4.89 -15.14
CA GLY A 152 5.71 4.57 -14.15
C GLY A 152 6.38 5.85 -13.62
N SER A 153 6.82 5.84 -12.36
CA SER A 153 7.49 6.99 -11.71
C SER A 153 8.80 7.42 -12.41
N PHE A 154 9.34 6.59 -13.30
CA PHE A 154 10.56 6.82 -14.07
C PHE A 154 10.34 6.80 -15.60
N GLY A 155 9.13 7.07 -16.07
CA GLY A 155 8.86 7.20 -17.52
C GLY A 155 8.78 5.89 -18.30
N ASN A 156 9.14 4.76 -17.74
CA ASN A 156 8.91 3.45 -18.33
C ASN A 156 7.48 3.04 -18.03
N GLY A 157 6.58 3.15 -19.01
CA GLY A 157 5.20 2.69 -18.90
C GLY A 157 5.15 1.24 -18.42
N ARG A 158 4.53 0.99 -17.28
CA ARG A 158 4.00 -0.35 -17.01
C ARG A 158 2.89 -0.54 -18.03
N GLY A 159 2.88 -1.69 -18.71
CA GLY A 159 1.90 -1.98 -19.74
C GLY A 159 0.44 -1.76 -19.32
N LEU A 160 -0.47 -2.14 -20.15
CA LEU A 160 -1.90 -2.08 -19.91
C LEU A 160 -2.26 -3.01 -18.74
N ILE A 161 -2.87 -2.46 -17.69
CA ILE A 161 -3.30 -3.20 -16.50
C ILE A 161 -4.76 -3.58 -16.65
N THR A 162 -5.04 -4.87 -16.54
CA THR A 162 -6.39 -5.45 -16.61
C THR A 162 -6.93 -5.89 -15.26
N ARG A 163 -6.03 -6.17 -14.30
CA ARG A 163 -6.39 -6.65 -12.96
C ARG A 163 -5.55 -5.97 -11.89
N ILE A 164 -6.17 -5.72 -10.71
CA ILE A 164 -5.51 -5.08 -9.57
C ILE A 164 -5.72 -5.96 -8.34
N PHE A 165 -4.63 -6.34 -7.68
CA PHE A 165 -4.66 -7.00 -6.38
C PHE A 165 -4.53 -5.97 -5.27
N VAL A 166 -5.43 -6.02 -4.30
CA VAL A 166 -5.44 -5.09 -3.16
C VAL A 166 -5.89 -5.78 -1.89
N SER A 167 -5.29 -5.39 -0.77
CA SER A 167 -5.73 -5.80 0.57
C SER A 167 -6.41 -4.62 1.26
N VAL A 168 -7.51 -4.91 1.97
CA VAL A 168 -8.27 -3.92 2.75
C VAL A 168 -8.65 -4.52 4.10
N ASP A 169 -8.54 -3.73 5.16
CA ASP A 169 -8.83 -4.19 6.52
C ASP A 169 -10.32 -4.47 6.75
N ASP A 170 -11.20 -3.60 6.24
CA ASP A 170 -12.65 -3.77 6.31
C ASP A 170 -13.24 -4.21 4.96
N GLN A 171 -13.20 -5.53 4.74
CA GLN A 171 -13.60 -6.14 3.47
C GLN A 171 -15.08 -5.93 3.15
N ASN A 172 -15.96 -6.09 4.15
CA ASN A 172 -17.39 -6.01 3.93
C ASN A 172 -17.83 -4.59 3.56
N MET A 173 -17.33 -3.61 4.30
CA MET A 173 -17.64 -2.19 4.03
C MET A 173 -17.07 -1.75 2.69
N PHE A 174 -15.87 -2.16 2.34
CA PHE A 174 -15.24 -1.85 1.05
C PHE A 174 -16.06 -2.40 -0.12
N TYR A 175 -16.45 -3.67 -0.06
CA TYR A 175 -17.25 -4.30 -1.10
C TYR A 175 -18.63 -3.63 -1.25
N GLN A 176 -19.31 -3.37 -0.15
CA GLN A 176 -20.60 -2.66 -0.16
C GLN A 176 -20.47 -1.27 -0.77
N ARG A 177 -19.42 -0.53 -0.39
CA ARG A 177 -19.21 0.84 -0.88
C ARG A 177 -18.95 0.90 -2.39
N ILE A 178 -18.15 -0.02 -2.93
CA ILE A 178 -17.97 -0.11 -4.39
C ILE A 178 -19.29 -0.39 -5.09
N ARG A 179 -20.13 -1.26 -4.49
CA ARG A 179 -21.42 -1.62 -5.08
C ARG A 179 -22.45 -0.47 -5.06
N GLU A 180 -22.40 0.38 -4.04
CA GLU A 180 -23.25 1.56 -3.93
C GLU A 180 -22.88 2.67 -4.93
N GLU A 181 -21.60 2.78 -5.28
CA GLU A 181 -21.08 3.81 -6.21
C GLU A 181 -21.07 3.34 -7.68
N LYS A 182 -21.30 2.04 -7.96
CA LYS A 182 -21.37 1.46 -9.30
C LYS A 182 -22.74 1.64 -9.93
#